data_354db0d990684ba0352b2f89d99647c5
#
_entry.id   354db0d990684ba0352b2f89d99647c5
#
_cell.length_a   1.000
_cell.length_b   1.000
_cell.length_c   1.000
_cell.angle_alpha   90.00
_cell.angle_beta   90.00
_cell.angle_gamma   90.00
#
_symmetry.space_group_name_H-M   'P 1'
#
loop_
_entity.id
_entity.type
_entity.pdbx_description
1 polymer ?
#
loop_
_entity_poly.entity_id
_entity_poly.type
_entity_poly.pdbx_seq_one_letter_code
_entity_poly.pdbx_strand_id
1 'polypeptide(L)'
;IFNLLLGLVIIAITLIPQTKFASTTVAQFREGAVSVNSGLKEGDKILSVDGRKIFTTYDLSYAFTGVEDGSLDFIVKRDGEKVVLDNVQFKTSETQGISYVDFDFYVQGVEKNPLTFIEYTFKTAISQCRIVWFSFIDLITGKYGISAMSGPVGITAAIGSVAKENLFNTLPILALITINLGIFNLFPIPALDGGRILFILIELITRKPVPQKYEGVIH
;
A
#
# COMPACT_ATOMS: atom_id res chain seq x y z
N ILE A 1 -16.47 3.51 8.37
CA ILE A 1 -16.84 2.43 7.40
C ILE A 1 -17.20 3.03 6.03
N PHE A 2 -18.00 4.09 5.95
CA PHE A 2 -18.40 4.71 4.68
C PHE A 2 -17.20 5.06 3.79
N ASN A 3 -16.15 5.67 4.35
CA ASN A 3 -14.96 6.04 3.59
C ASN A 3 -14.23 4.83 2.99
N LEU A 4 -14.22 3.67 3.66
CA LEU A 4 -13.61 2.46 3.09
C LEU A 4 -14.43 1.93 1.90
N LEU A 5 -15.75 1.97 1.99
CA LEU A 5 -16.63 1.59 0.87
C LEU A 5 -16.48 2.56 -0.30
N LEU A 6 -16.44 3.87 -0.02
CA LEU A 6 -16.22 4.88 -1.04
C LEU A 6 -14.84 4.71 -1.71
N GLY A 7 -13.79 4.45 -0.94
CA GLY A 7 -12.47 4.15 -1.45
C GLY A 7 -12.46 2.93 -2.38
N LEU A 8 -13.17 1.86 -2.00
CA LEU A 8 -13.33 0.66 -2.84
C LEU A 8 -14.02 0.99 -4.17
N VAL A 9 -15.08 1.80 -4.15
CA VAL A 9 -15.78 2.24 -5.36
C VAL A 9 -14.84 3.08 -6.26
N ILE A 10 -14.09 4.01 -5.69
CA ILE A 10 -13.14 4.82 -6.46
C ILE A 10 -12.05 3.92 -7.08
N ILE A 11 -11.52 2.94 -6.34
CA ILE A 11 -10.57 1.95 -6.89
C ILE A 11 -11.20 1.22 -8.08
N ALA A 12 -12.43 0.72 -7.93
CA ALA A 12 -13.10 0.04 -9.03
C ALA A 12 -13.19 0.94 -10.27
N ILE A 13 -13.56 2.23 -10.10
CA ILE A 13 -13.63 3.20 -11.19
C ILE A 13 -12.26 3.39 -11.86
N THR A 14 -11.16 3.45 -11.09
CA THR A 14 -9.79 3.59 -11.64
C THR A 14 -9.35 2.39 -12.47
N LEU A 15 -9.91 1.21 -12.20
CA LEU A 15 -9.59 -0.03 -12.90
C LEU A 15 -10.44 -0.21 -14.19
N ILE A 16 -11.52 0.57 -14.37
CA ILE A 16 -12.40 0.44 -15.55
C ILE A 16 -11.65 0.65 -16.89
N PRO A 17 -10.83 1.70 -17.07
CA PRO A 17 -10.17 1.95 -18.35
C PRO A 17 -8.99 1.01 -18.63
N GLN A 18 -8.50 0.28 -17.62
CA GLN A 18 -7.36 -0.62 -17.79
C GLN A 18 -7.75 -1.84 -18.59
N THR A 19 -6.91 -2.26 -19.54
CA THR A 19 -7.10 -3.48 -20.32
C THR A 19 -6.44 -4.69 -19.67
N LYS A 20 -5.37 -4.46 -18.91
CA LYS A 20 -4.62 -5.48 -18.16
C LYS A 20 -4.30 -4.95 -16.75
N PHE A 21 -4.19 -5.84 -15.81
CA PHE A 21 -3.76 -5.54 -14.45
C PHE A 21 -2.31 -5.96 -14.23
N ALA A 22 -1.51 -5.12 -13.57
CA ALA A 22 -0.14 -5.44 -13.22
C ALA A 22 -0.12 -6.53 -12.14
N SER A 23 0.49 -7.68 -12.45
CA SER A 23 0.72 -8.76 -11.48
C SER A 23 1.96 -8.50 -10.65
N THR A 24 2.30 -9.44 -9.77
CA THR A 24 3.57 -9.44 -9.02
C THR A 24 4.59 -10.41 -9.61
N THR A 25 4.39 -10.86 -10.84
CA THR A 25 5.28 -11.82 -11.53
C THR A 25 6.25 -11.05 -12.42
N VAL A 26 7.53 -11.33 -12.27
CA VAL A 26 8.60 -10.76 -13.11
C VAL A 26 8.39 -11.18 -14.56
N ALA A 27 8.25 -10.22 -15.46
CA ALA A 27 8.07 -10.49 -16.89
C ALA A 27 9.40 -10.47 -17.64
N GLN A 28 10.16 -9.41 -17.43
CA GLN A 28 11.41 -9.15 -18.15
C GLN A 28 12.26 -8.18 -17.33
N PHE A 29 13.56 -8.34 -17.38
CA PHE A 29 14.49 -7.39 -16.78
C PHE A 29 14.76 -6.21 -17.71
N ARG A 30 15.05 -5.06 -17.11
CA ARG A 30 15.51 -3.89 -17.83
C ARG A 30 16.99 -4.03 -18.19
N GLU A 31 17.44 -3.29 -19.17
CA GLU A 31 18.86 -3.23 -19.52
C GLU A 31 19.69 -2.74 -18.32
N GLY A 32 20.73 -3.49 -17.97
CA GLY A 32 21.58 -3.18 -16.82
C GLY A 32 20.93 -3.50 -15.45
N ALA A 33 19.93 -4.39 -15.42
CA ALA A 33 19.35 -4.90 -14.18
C ALA A 33 20.42 -5.58 -13.31
N VAL A 34 20.38 -5.29 -12.01
CA VAL A 34 21.32 -5.85 -11.01
C VAL A 34 20.71 -7.05 -10.31
N SER A 35 19.40 -7.04 -10.07
CA SER A 35 18.67 -8.08 -9.33
C SER A 35 18.77 -9.47 -9.96
N VAL A 36 18.94 -9.54 -11.28
CA VAL A 36 19.15 -10.81 -11.99
C VAL A 36 20.42 -11.55 -11.52
N ASN A 37 21.46 -10.82 -11.14
CA ASN A 37 22.72 -11.40 -10.66
C ASN A 37 22.60 -11.97 -9.23
N SER A 38 21.56 -11.55 -8.50
CA SER A 38 21.25 -12.00 -7.13
C SER A 38 20.20 -13.12 -7.11
N GLY A 39 19.92 -13.73 -8.26
CA GLY A 39 19.10 -14.94 -8.36
C GLY A 39 17.62 -14.72 -8.67
N LEU A 40 17.15 -13.49 -8.81
CA LEU A 40 15.78 -13.20 -9.29
C LEU A 40 15.69 -13.58 -10.79
N LYS A 41 14.58 -14.19 -11.21
CA LYS A 41 14.40 -14.70 -12.59
C LYS A 41 13.06 -14.27 -13.18
N GLU A 42 13.01 -14.25 -14.51
CA GLU A 42 11.75 -14.12 -15.24
C GLU A 42 10.81 -15.28 -14.89
N GLY A 43 9.54 -15.00 -14.73
CA GLY A 43 8.52 -15.94 -14.25
C GLY A 43 8.38 -16.05 -12.74
N ASP A 44 9.30 -15.49 -11.95
CA ASP A 44 9.17 -15.46 -10.48
C ASP A 44 7.96 -14.63 -10.07
N LYS A 45 7.02 -15.25 -9.37
CA LYS A 45 5.93 -14.54 -8.72
C LYS A 45 6.36 -14.11 -7.32
N ILE A 46 6.50 -12.82 -7.12
CA ILE A 46 6.90 -12.25 -5.83
C ILE A 46 5.76 -12.44 -4.83
N LEU A 47 6.04 -13.13 -3.73
CA LEU A 47 5.09 -13.39 -2.66
C LEU A 47 5.34 -12.51 -1.44
N SER A 48 6.61 -12.20 -1.16
CA SER A 48 7.03 -11.41 -0.01
C SER A 48 8.33 -10.68 -0.31
N VAL A 49 8.50 -9.50 0.26
CA VAL A 49 9.74 -8.70 0.29
C VAL A 49 9.96 -8.26 1.72
N ASP A 50 11.14 -8.51 2.29
CA ASP A 50 11.50 -8.22 3.70
C ASP A 50 10.42 -8.67 4.69
N GLY A 51 9.92 -9.90 4.52
CA GLY A 51 8.86 -10.47 5.35
C GLY A 51 7.46 -9.88 5.12
N ARG A 52 7.32 -8.83 4.32
CA ARG A 52 6.03 -8.21 3.98
C ARG A 52 5.40 -8.92 2.79
N LYS A 53 4.17 -9.44 2.94
CA LYS A 53 3.43 -10.07 1.83
C LYS A 53 3.13 -9.07 0.72
N ILE A 54 3.28 -9.50 -0.53
CA ILE A 54 3.03 -8.72 -1.73
C ILE A 54 1.76 -9.24 -2.42
N PHE A 55 0.73 -8.41 -2.54
CA PHE A 55 -0.52 -8.73 -3.23
C PHE A 55 -0.63 -7.99 -4.56
N THR A 56 -0.09 -6.76 -4.60
CA THR A 56 -0.13 -5.88 -5.76
C THR A 56 1.20 -5.18 -5.95
N THR A 57 1.36 -4.49 -7.07
CA THR A 57 2.53 -3.61 -7.32
C THR A 57 2.60 -2.44 -6.34
N TYR A 58 1.49 -2.04 -5.71
CA TYR A 58 1.52 -1.04 -4.64
C TYR A 58 2.29 -1.51 -3.41
N ASP A 59 2.07 -2.78 -2.98
CA ASP A 59 2.86 -3.37 -1.88
C ASP A 59 4.34 -3.43 -2.26
N LEU A 60 4.64 -3.77 -3.53
CA LEU A 60 6.01 -3.86 -4.02
C LEU A 60 6.68 -2.48 -4.01
N SER A 61 6.00 -1.44 -4.53
CA SER A 61 6.51 -0.07 -4.49
C SER A 61 6.76 0.41 -3.06
N TYR A 62 5.85 0.07 -2.14
CA TYR A 62 6.03 0.42 -0.74
C TYR A 62 7.23 -0.32 -0.10
N ALA A 63 7.42 -1.60 -0.40
CA ALA A 63 8.56 -2.37 0.10
C ALA A 63 9.91 -1.83 -0.42
N PHE A 64 9.92 -1.21 -1.59
CA PHE A 64 11.09 -0.60 -2.21
C PHE A 64 11.40 0.83 -1.70
N THR A 65 10.59 1.35 -0.77
CA THR A 65 10.76 2.69 -0.20
C THR A 65 11.53 2.62 1.13
N GLY A 66 12.48 3.52 1.35
CA GLY A 66 13.26 3.63 2.58
C GLY A 66 14.30 2.53 2.75
N VAL A 67 14.81 2.01 1.64
CA VAL A 67 15.90 1.02 1.60
C VAL A 67 17.18 1.75 1.15
N GLU A 68 18.17 1.85 2.04
CA GLU A 68 19.38 2.63 1.81
C GLU A 68 20.48 1.82 1.11
N ASP A 69 20.62 0.55 1.46
CA ASP A 69 21.67 -0.35 0.97
C ASP A 69 21.33 -1.07 -0.35
N GLY A 70 20.10 -0.90 -0.83
CA GLY A 70 19.61 -1.53 -2.05
C GLY A 70 19.45 -3.05 -1.96
N SER A 71 19.51 -3.62 -0.74
CA SER A 71 19.41 -5.05 -0.48
C SER A 71 18.04 -5.40 0.07
N LEU A 72 17.39 -6.40 -0.51
CA LEU A 72 16.05 -6.86 -0.12
C LEU A 72 15.97 -8.39 -0.15
N ASP A 73 15.28 -8.96 0.84
CA ASP A 73 15.00 -10.40 0.88
C ASP A 73 13.68 -10.71 0.19
N PHE A 74 13.69 -11.67 -0.73
CA PHE A 74 12.51 -12.07 -1.48
C PHE A 74 12.08 -13.49 -1.15
N ILE A 75 10.78 -13.72 -1.09
CA ILE A 75 10.19 -15.04 -1.23
C ILE A 75 9.39 -15.01 -2.53
N VAL A 76 9.78 -15.85 -3.47
CA VAL A 76 9.12 -15.97 -4.76
C VAL A 76 8.51 -17.35 -4.95
N LYS A 77 7.56 -17.47 -5.86
CA LYS A 77 7.06 -18.75 -6.35
C LYS A 77 7.62 -18.95 -7.75
N ARG A 78 8.49 -19.97 -7.90
CA ARG A 78 9.14 -20.39 -9.14
C ARG A 78 8.77 -21.85 -9.42
N ASP A 79 8.24 -22.13 -10.60
CA ASP A 79 7.85 -23.49 -11.04
C ASP A 79 6.94 -24.23 -10.05
N GLY A 80 6.10 -23.48 -9.35
CA GLY A 80 5.18 -24.03 -8.33
C GLY A 80 5.71 -24.05 -6.91
N GLU A 81 7.02 -23.95 -6.70
CA GLU A 81 7.69 -24.03 -5.41
C GLU A 81 8.03 -22.64 -4.86
N LYS A 82 8.17 -22.56 -3.54
CA LYS A 82 8.65 -21.34 -2.86
C LYS A 82 10.18 -21.36 -2.86
N VAL A 83 10.76 -20.27 -3.33
CA VAL A 83 12.20 -20.02 -3.31
C VAL A 83 12.47 -18.79 -2.47
N VAL A 84 13.43 -18.89 -1.55
CA VAL A 84 13.93 -17.77 -0.75
C VAL A 84 15.18 -17.24 -1.45
N LEU A 85 15.23 -15.94 -1.65
CA LEU A 85 16.35 -15.22 -2.21
C LEU A 85 16.77 -14.16 -1.20
N ASP A 86 17.90 -14.35 -0.57
CA ASP A 86 18.42 -13.43 0.42
C ASP A 86 19.31 -12.38 -0.26
N ASN A 87 19.25 -11.14 0.23
CA ASN A 87 20.12 -10.04 -0.22
C ASN A 87 20.08 -9.78 -1.74
N VAL A 88 18.90 -9.75 -2.34
CA VAL A 88 18.75 -9.38 -3.75
C VAL A 88 19.11 -7.91 -3.91
N GLN A 89 20.12 -7.63 -4.74
CA GLN A 89 20.69 -6.30 -4.92
C GLN A 89 19.99 -5.53 -6.02
N PHE A 90 19.76 -4.25 -5.76
CA PHE A 90 19.18 -3.27 -6.68
C PHE A 90 19.99 -1.97 -6.64
N LYS A 91 19.84 -1.16 -7.68
CA LYS A 91 20.27 0.23 -7.63
C LYS A 91 19.32 1.03 -6.74
N THR A 92 19.85 2.03 -6.07
CA THR A 92 19.07 2.98 -5.26
C THR A 92 19.13 4.37 -5.86
N SER A 93 18.05 5.12 -5.68
CA SER A 93 17.95 6.53 -5.95
C SER A 93 17.40 7.25 -4.73
N GLU A 94 17.70 8.53 -4.59
CA GLU A 94 17.20 9.35 -3.48
C GLU A 94 16.37 10.51 -4.02
N THR A 95 15.20 10.71 -3.42
CA THR A 95 14.33 11.83 -3.74
C THR A 95 13.77 12.42 -2.45
N GLN A 96 13.98 13.71 -2.23
CA GLN A 96 13.52 14.44 -1.04
C GLN A 96 13.98 13.81 0.30
N GLY A 97 15.20 13.26 0.33
CA GLY A 97 15.75 12.64 1.53
C GLY A 97 15.19 11.23 1.84
N ILE A 98 14.50 10.62 0.89
CA ILE A 98 14.02 9.25 1.00
C ILE A 98 14.72 8.42 -0.08
N SER A 99 15.34 7.31 0.34
CA SER A 99 15.94 6.34 -0.56
C SER A 99 14.88 5.42 -1.16
N TYR A 100 15.02 5.12 -2.44
CA TYR A 100 14.16 4.20 -3.17
C TYR A 100 15.00 3.17 -3.90
N VAL A 101 14.54 1.94 -3.91
CA VAL A 101 15.07 0.91 -4.79
C VAL A 101 14.48 1.11 -6.18
N ASP A 102 15.34 1.14 -7.20
CA ASP A 102 14.92 1.28 -8.58
C ASP A 102 14.37 -0.03 -9.11
N PHE A 103 13.15 0.01 -9.66
CA PHE A 103 12.58 -1.14 -10.35
C PHE A 103 13.38 -1.46 -11.61
N ASP A 104 14.12 -2.57 -11.58
CA ASP A 104 14.95 -3.01 -12.70
C ASP A 104 14.32 -4.14 -13.53
N PHE A 105 13.05 -4.43 -13.30
CA PHE A 105 12.24 -5.39 -14.04
C PHE A 105 10.84 -4.85 -14.36
N TYR A 106 10.19 -5.47 -15.34
CA TYR A 106 8.78 -5.29 -15.64
C TYR A 106 7.97 -6.43 -15.05
N VAL A 107 6.71 -6.20 -14.75
CA VAL A 107 5.79 -7.24 -14.27
C VAL A 107 4.83 -7.68 -15.37
N GLN A 108 4.39 -8.94 -15.30
CA GLN A 108 3.42 -9.49 -16.24
C GLN A 108 2.05 -8.82 -16.08
N GLY A 109 1.39 -8.58 -17.21
CA GLY A 109 0.00 -8.13 -17.27
C GLY A 109 -0.97 -9.32 -17.22
N VAL A 110 -1.99 -9.21 -16.38
CA VAL A 110 -3.13 -10.15 -16.32
C VAL A 110 -4.28 -9.58 -17.11
N GLU A 111 -4.84 -10.36 -18.03
CA GLU A 111 -5.98 -9.94 -18.86
C GLU A 111 -7.20 -9.62 -18.00
N LYS A 112 -7.85 -8.51 -18.33
CA LYS A 112 -9.06 -8.09 -17.65
C LYS A 112 -10.26 -8.94 -18.06
N ASN A 113 -10.91 -9.50 -17.07
CA ASN A 113 -12.23 -10.12 -17.17
C ASN A 113 -13.04 -9.81 -15.90
N PRO A 114 -14.34 -10.12 -15.82
CA PRO A 114 -15.14 -9.78 -14.64
C PRO A 114 -14.58 -10.33 -13.33
N LEU A 115 -14.02 -11.54 -13.34
CA LEU A 115 -13.45 -12.17 -12.14
C LEU A 115 -12.16 -11.48 -11.71
N THR A 116 -11.21 -11.28 -12.64
CA THR A 116 -9.95 -10.58 -12.35
C THR A 116 -10.21 -9.12 -11.97
N PHE A 117 -11.22 -8.45 -12.52
CA PHE A 117 -11.61 -7.10 -12.12
C PHE A 117 -12.01 -7.03 -10.65
N ILE A 118 -12.90 -7.94 -10.21
CA ILE A 118 -13.33 -8.02 -8.80
C ILE A 118 -12.12 -8.35 -7.92
N GLU A 119 -11.32 -9.36 -8.28
CA GLU A 119 -10.14 -9.78 -7.53
C GLU A 119 -9.14 -8.63 -7.36
N TYR A 120 -8.79 -7.91 -8.43
CA TYR A 120 -7.84 -6.81 -8.38
C TYR A 120 -8.40 -5.59 -7.64
N THR A 121 -9.69 -5.33 -7.70
CA THR A 121 -10.35 -4.27 -6.91
C THR A 121 -10.15 -4.53 -5.41
N PHE A 122 -10.46 -5.74 -4.95
CA PHE A 122 -10.27 -6.08 -3.53
C PHE A 122 -8.80 -6.18 -3.14
N LYS A 123 -7.94 -6.77 -3.96
CA LYS A 123 -6.49 -6.81 -3.71
C LYS A 123 -5.91 -5.40 -3.56
N THR A 124 -6.26 -4.48 -4.45
CA THR A 124 -5.80 -3.10 -4.39
C THR A 124 -6.29 -2.39 -3.12
N ALA A 125 -7.55 -2.57 -2.76
CA ALA A 125 -8.10 -1.99 -1.53
C ALA A 125 -7.38 -2.54 -0.27
N ILE A 126 -7.17 -3.86 -0.21
CA ILE A 126 -6.44 -4.51 0.89
C ILE A 126 -5.00 -4.00 0.96
N SER A 127 -4.29 -3.92 -0.19
CA SER A 127 -2.92 -3.39 -0.25
C SER A 127 -2.86 -1.96 0.25
N GLN A 128 -3.76 -1.09 -0.20
CA GLN A 128 -3.80 0.31 0.27
C GLN A 128 -4.07 0.38 1.78
N CYS A 129 -5.02 -0.39 2.30
CA CYS A 129 -5.25 -0.45 3.75
C CYS A 129 -4.00 -0.88 4.52
N ARG A 130 -3.29 -1.88 4.04
CA ARG A 130 -2.04 -2.37 4.66
C ARG A 130 -0.93 -1.34 4.59
N ILE A 131 -0.75 -0.67 3.44
CA ILE A 131 0.25 0.38 3.27
C ILE A 131 -0.01 1.53 4.26
N VAL A 132 -1.26 1.97 4.41
CA VAL A 132 -1.62 2.99 5.39
C VAL A 132 -1.24 2.56 6.80
N TRP A 133 -1.55 1.31 7.16
CA TRP A 133 -1.20 0.75 8.47
C TRP A 133 0.32 0.69 8.67
N PHE A 134 1.07 0.18 7.70
CA PHE A 134 2.53 0.12 7.78
C PHE A 134 3.16 1.51 7.82
N SER A 135 2.67 2.46 7.01
CA SER A 135 3.14 3.85 7.03
C SER A 135 2.93 4.51 8.39
N PHE A 136 1.81 4.20 9.05
CA PHE A 136 1.57 4.67 10.41
C PHE A 136 2.56 4.07 11.42
N ILE A 137 2.83 2.77 11.33
CA ILE A 137 3.84 2.10 12.18
C ILE A 137 5.22 2.67 11.89
N ASP A 138 5.63 2.79 10.62
CA ASP A 138 6.94 3.32 10.22
C ASP A 138 7.11 4.78 10.69
N LEU A 139 6.02 5.58 10.77
CA LEU A 139 6.03 6.93 11.32
C LEU A 139 6.28 6.95 12.84
N ILE A 140 5.52 6.15 13.60
CA ILE A 140 5.65 6.14 15.08
C ILE A 140 6.94 5.47 15.55
N THR A 141 7.51 4.58 14.75
CA THR A 141 8.82 3.95 15.02
C THR A 141 10.00 4.81 14.58
N GLY A 142 9.73 5.95 13.92
CA GLY A 142 10.76 6.90 13.49
C GLY A 142 11.59 6.44 12.29
N LYS A 143 11.11 5.45 11.52
CA LYS A 143 11.78 5.01 10.29
C LYS A 143 11.88 6.14 9.26
N TYR A 144 10.88 7.02 9.21
CA TYR A 144 10.90 8.22 8.38
C TYR A 144 10.86 9.47 9.26
N GLY A 145 11.66 10.47 8.93
CA GLY A 145 11.60 11.77 9.57
C GLY A 145 10.25 12.48 9.32
N ILE A 146 9.84 13.36 10.23
CA ILE A 146 8.62 14.17 10.07
C ILE A 146 8.65 15.00 8.76
N SER A 147 9.85 15.34 8.28
CA SER A 147 10.07 16.04 6.99
C SER A 147 9.60 15.24 5.77
N ALA A 148 9.51 13.91 5.87
CA ALA A 148 8.99 13.05 4.80
C ALA A 148 7.45 13.12 4.67
N MET A 149 6.76 13.74 5.65
CA MET A 149 5.31 13.89 5.63
C MET A 149 4.91 15.06 4.73
N SER A 150 4.17 14.76 3.68
CA SER A 150 3.52 15.79 2.89
C SER A 150 2.32 16.36 3.65
N GLY A 151 2.42 17.63 4.03
CA GLY A 151 1.28 18.35 4.61
C GLY A 151 0.17 18.63 3.58
N PRO A 152 -0.95 19.29 3.98
CA PRO A 152 -2.08 19.60 3.08
C PRO A 152 -1.64 20.32 1.80
N VAL A 153 -0.63 21.17 1.87
CA VAL A 153 -0.08 21.90 0.71
C VAL A 153 0.59 20.94 -0.28
N GLY A 154 1.38 19.97 0.23
CA GLY A 154 2.02 18.97 -0.63
C GLY A 154 1.00 18.05 -1.30
N ILE A 155 -0.04 17.63 -0.57
CA ILE A 155 -1.14 16.84 -1.13
C ILE A 155 -1.87 17.62 -2.23
N THR A 156 -2.19 18.90 -1.99
CA THR A 156 -2.85 19.75 -2.98
C THR A 156 -1.99 19.95 -4.22
N ALA A 157 -0.69 20.14 -4.05
CA ALA A 157 0.26 20.25 -5.15
C ALA A 157 0.35 18.97 -5.99
N ALA A 158 0.40 17.79 -5.32
CA ALA A 158 0.41 16.49 -5.98
C ALA A 158 -0.89 16.25 -6.79
N ILE A 159 -2.06 16.53 -6.21
CA ILE A 159 -3.34 16.45 -6.92
C ILE A 159 -3.35 17.42 -8.11
N GLY A 160 -2.91 18.66 -7.90
CA GLY A 160 -2.90 19.68 -8.94
C GLY A 160 -1.97 19.37 -10.12
N SER A 161 -0.80 18.73 -9.88
CA SER A 161 0.12 18.31 -10.92
C SER A 161 -0.48 17.21 -11.79
N VAL A 162 -1.07 16.19 -11.17
CA VAL A 162 -1.69 15.06 -11.87
C VAL A 162 -2.97 15.47 -12.60
N ALA A 163 -3.79 16.36 -12.00
CA ALA A 163 -5.03 16.85 -12.60
C ALA A 163 -4.79 17.67 -13.88
N LYS A 164 -3.64 18.34 -13.99
CA LYS A 164 -3.27 19.09 -15.22
C LYS A 164 -3.06 18.18 -16.43
N GLU A 165 -2.62 16.94 -16.21
CA GLU A 165 -2.42 15.96 -17.28
C GLU A 165 -3.75 15.30 -17.68
N ASN A 166 -4.44 14.74 -16.72
CA ASN A 166 -5.76 14.12 -16.89
C ASN A 166 -6.45 14.01 -15.53
N LEU A 167 -7.68 14.52 -15.43
CA LEU A 167 -8.47 14.46 -14.21
C LEU A 167 -8.68 13.02 -13.72
N PHE A 168 -8.76 12.06 -14.62
CA PHE A 168 -8.90 10.64 -14.28
C PHE A 168 -7.70 10.10 -13.50
N ASN A 169 -6.50 10.64 -13.75
CA ASN A 169 -5.28 10.27 -13.04
C ASN A 169 -5.29 10.71 -11.56
N THR A 170 -6.21 11.57 -11.15
CA THR A 170 -6.36 11.96 -9.73
C THR A 170 -7.10 10.91 -8.89
N LEU A 171 -7.88 10.04 -9.52
CA LEU A 171 -8.71 9.05 -8.82
C LEU A 171 -7.91 8.11 -7.90
N PRO A 172 -6.72 7.58 -8.27
CA PRO A 172 -5.90 6.78 -7.36
C PRO A 172 -5.50 7.53 -6.08
N ILE A 173 -5.20 8.84 -6.20
CA ILE A 173 -4.85 9.69 -5.05
C ILE A 173 -6.09 9.90 -4.17
N LEU A 174 -7.24 10.15 -4.77
CA LEU A 174 -8.51 10.29 -4.03
C LEU A 174 -8.91 9.00 -3.33
N ALA A 175 -8.71 7.83 -3.97
CA ALA A 175 -8.92 6.54 -3.34
C ALA A 175 -8.03 6.38 -2.11
N LEU A 176 -6.73 6.68 -2.25
CA LEU A 176 -5.77 6.59 -1.15
C LEU A 176 -6.14 7.51 0.02
N ILE A 177 -6.48 8.78 -0.24
CA ILE A 177 -6.90 9.74 0.79
C ILE A 177 -8.17 9.25 1.49
N THR A 178 -9.13 8.75 0.72
CA THR A 178 -10.42 8.26 1.26
C THR A 178 -10.22 7.03 2.14
N ILE A 179 -9.35 6.10 1.75
CA ILE A 179 -8.98 4.92 2.54
C ILE A 179 -8.21 5.34 3.79
N ASN A 180 -7.25 6.27 3.67
CA ASN A 180 -6.53 6.83 4.82
C ASN A 180 -7.51 7.35 5.86
N LEU A 181 -8.44 8.21 5.45
CA LEU A 181 -9.45 8.77 6.34
C LEU A 181 -10.32 7.67 6.96
N GLY A 182 -10.65 6.62 6.19
CA GLY A 182 -11.40 5.47 6.67
C GLY A 182 -10.66 4.70 7.77
N ILE A 183 -9.37 4.44 7.58
CA ILE A 183 -8.53 3.71 8.54
C ILE A 183 -8.26 4.54 9.79
N PHE A 184 -7.90 5.82 9.64
CA PHE A 184 -7.69 6.69 10.79
C PHE A 184 -8.94 6.81 11.65
N ASN A 185 -10.14 6.88 11.03
CA ASN A 185 -11.40 6.88 11.78
C ASN A 185 -11.67 5.58 12.55
N LEU A 186 -11.02 4.46 12.17
CA LEU A 186 -11.13 3.18 12.90
C LEU A 186 -10.12 3.03 14.04
N PHE A 187 -9.18 3.97 14.20
CA PHE A 187 -8.24 3.91 15.32
C PHE A 187 -8.98 4.09 16.65
N PRO A 188 -8.54 3.40 17.72
CA PRO A 188 -9.13 3.46 19.04
C PRO A 188 -8.79 4.79 19.76
N ILE A 189 -9.02 5.91 19.07
CA ILE A 189 -8.75 7.26 19.58
C ILE A 189 -10.08 7.91 19.95
N PRO A 190 -10.17 8.54 21.12
CA PRO A 190 -11.33 9.35 21.48
C PRO A 190 -11.68 10.35 20.36
N ALA A 191 -12.96 10.61 20.15
CA ALA A 191 -13.52 11.46 19.10
C ALA A 191 -13.53 10.84 17.67
N LEU A 192 -12.99 9.64 17.46
CA LEU A 192 -13.09 8.89 16.20
C LEU A 192 -14.09 7.73 16.32
N ASP A 193 -14.56 7.22 15.16
CA ASP A 193 -15.49 6.08 15.11
C ASP A 193 -14.92 4.84 15.83
N GLY A 194 -13.60 4.61 15.70
CA GLY A 194 -12.90 3.50 16.35
C GLY A 194 -12.93 3.54 17.87
N GLY A 195 -12.86 4.73 18.45
CA GLY A 195 -13.06 4.92 19.90
C GLY A 195 -14.44 4.46 20.33
N ARG A 196 -15.49 4.83 19.59
CA ARG A 196 -16.88 4.39 19.87
C ARG A 196 -17.03 2.87 19.73
N ILE A 197 -16.44 2.27 18.67
CA ILE A 197 -16.44 0.82 18.47
C ILE A 197 -15.75 0.12 19.66
N LEU A 198 -14.61 0.65 20.13
CA LEU A 198 -13.89 0.11 21.28
C LEU A 198 -14.77 0.10 22.53
N PHE A 199 -15.51 1.19 22.83
CA PHE A 199 -16.42 1.25 23.98
C PHE A 199 -17.56 0.24 23.85
N ILE A 200 -18.19 0.13 22.68
CA ILE A 200 -19.22 -0.88 22.42
C ILE A 200 -18.67 -2.31 22.65
N LEU A 201 -17.44 -2.59 22.20
CA LEU A 201 -16.80 -3.87 22.42
C LEU A 201 -16.53 -4.14 23.91
N ILE A 202 -16.08 -3.11 24.66
CA ILE A 202 -15.87 -3.22 26.11
C ILE A 202 -17.21 -3.49 26.82
N GLU A 203 -18.28 -2.80 26.46
CA GLU A 203 -19.62 -3.03 27.03
C GLU A 203 -20.12 -4.45 26.71
N LEU A 204 -19.90 -4.94 25.49
CA LEU A 204 -20.28 -6.29 25.07
C LEU A 204 -19.56 -7.36 25.88
N ILE A 205 -18.26 -7.18 26.14
CA ILE A 205 -17.40 -8.12 26.88
C ILE A 205 -17.70 -8.05 28.38
N THR A 206 -17.78 -6.83 28.94
CA THR A 206 -17.96 -6.63 30.39
C THR A 206 -19.42 -6.76 30.83
N ARG A 207 -20.37 -6.69 29.88
CA ARG A 207 -21.82 -6.63 30.09
C ARG A 207 -22.22 -5.48 31.04
N LYS A 208 -21.42 -4.44 31.13
CA LYS A 208 -21.66 -3.23 31.94
C LYS A 208 -21.50 -2.01 31.06
N PRO A 209 -22.42 -1.03 31.16
CA PRO A 209 -22.29 0.23 30.41
C PRO A 209 -21.04 0.99 30.87
N VAL A 210 -20.33 1.59 29.92
CA VAL A 210 -19.19 2.46 30.24
C VAL A 210 -19.76 3.73 30.91
N PRO A 211 -19.19 4.19 32.04
CA PRO A 211 -19.68 5.38 32.72
C PRO A 211 -19.65 6.60 31.82
N GLN A 212 -20.73 7.39 31.82
CA GLN A 212 -20.92 8.62 31.01
C GLN A 212 -19.77 9.63 31.13
N LYS A 213 -19.01 9.58 32.25
CA LYS A 213 -17.83 10.42 32.47
C LYS A 213 -16.76 10.22 31.41
N TYR A 214 -16.68 9.02 30.80
CA TYR A 214 -15.74 8.71 29.73
C TYR A 214 -16.33 8.99 28.34
N GLU A 215 -17.66 8.97 28.17
CA GLU A 215 -18.35 9.40 26.96
C GLU A 215 -18.19 10.90 26.68
N GLY A 216 -18.16 11.73 27.73
CA GLY A 216 -17.98 13.19 27.61
C GLY A 216 -16.58 13.62 27.12
N VAL A 217 -15.59 12.73 27.08
CA VAL A 217 -14.27 13.00 26.51
C VAL A 217 -14.26 12.74 24.99
N ILE A 218 -15.34 12.14 24.46
CA ILE A 218 -15.47 11.71 23.06
C ILE A 218 -16.29 12.71 22.23
N HIS A 219 -17.06 13.56 22.88
CA HIS A 219 -17.82 14.67 22.30
C HIS A 219 -17.12 16.00 22.56
#